data_28a22defe4380787604c4a5bd79a7611
#
_entry.id   28a22defe4380787604c4a5bd79a7611
#
_cell.length_a   1.000
_cell.length_b   1.000
_cell.length_c   1.000
_cell.angle_alpha   90.00
_cell.angle_beta   90.00
_cell.angle_gamma   90.00
#
_symmetry.space_group_name_H-M   'P 1'
#
loop_
_entity.id
_entity.type
_entity.pdbx_description
1 polymer ?
#
loop_
_entity_poly.entity_id
_entity_poly.type
_entity_poly.pdbx_seq_one_letter_code
_entity_poly.pdbx_strand_id
1 'polypeptide(L)'
;DKDRLGAVGASFGGYSVYWLAGHHEKRFKCFIAHNGMFNLEQQYLETEEMWFVNWDLGGAYWEKDNKTAQKSYANSPHLFVDKWDTPLMVIHSEFDFRIVASQGMAAYNAAVIRGIPARYLYFPDETHWVLKPQNGVLWQRNFFDWLDMWLKK
;
A
#
# COMPACT_ATOMS: atom_id res chain seq x y z
N ASP A 1 21.90 1.36 8.78
CA ASP A 1 22.73 0.55 7.90
C ASP A 1 22.15 0.66 6.48
N LYS A 2 22.91 1.27 5.57
CA LYS A 2 22.47 1.55 4.19
C LYS A 2 22.20 0.30 3.34
N ASP A 3 22.73 -0.84 3.75
CA ASP A 3 22.61 -2.10 3.02
C ASP A 3 21.45 -2.97 3.56
N ARG A 4 20.80 -2.54 4.65
CA ARG A 4 19.69 -3.23 5.32
C ARG A 4 18.51 -2.29 5.58
N LEU A 5 18.00 -1.68 4.51
CA LEU A 5 16.85 -0.76 4.57
C LEU A 5 15.56 -1.47 4.18
N GLY A 6 14.52 -1.28 4.97
CA GLY A 6 13.14 -1.56 4.63
C GLY A 6 12.33 -0.27 4.63
N ALA A 7 11.26 -0.19 3.85
CA ALA A 7 10.32 0.91 3.93
C ALA A 7 8.95 0.40 4.40
N VAL A 8 8.39 1.11 5.38
CA VAL A 8 7.10 0.76 5.98
C VAL A 8 6.21 1.99 6.04
N GLY A 9 4.91 1.81 5.84
CA GLY A 9 3.97 2.91 5.91
C GLY A 9 2.52 2.45 6.00
N ALA A 10 1.69 3.30 6.57
CA ALA A 10 0.26 3.07 6.70
C ALA A 10 -0.53 4.20 6.06
N SER A 11 -1.75 3.91 5.54
CA SER A 11 -2.62 4.88 4.90
C SER A 11 -1.92 5.55 3.70
N PHE A 12 -1.75 6.86 3.69
CA PHE A 12 -0.93 7.56 2.70
C PHE A 12 0.53 7.03 2.69
N GLY A 13 1.06 6.64 3.84
CA GLY A 13 2.37 5.96 3.92
C GLY A 13 2.36 4.59 3.21
N GLY A 14 1.25 3.87 3.23
CA GLY A 14 1.07 2.63 2.47
C GLY A 14 1.07 2.88 0.96
N TYR A 15 0.39 3.93 0.50
CA TYR A 15 0.51 4.42 -0.87
C TYR A 15 1.97 4.72 -1.23
N SER A 16 2.67 5.46 -0.36
CA SER A 16 4.08 5.80 -0.58
C SER A 16 4.97 4.57 -0.72
N VAL A 17 4.71 3.52 0.07
CA VAL A 17 5.42 2.24 -0.02
C VAL A 17 5.15 1.56 -1.36
N TYR A 18 3.90 1.49 -1.81
CA TYR A 18 3.58 0.92 -3.12
C TYR A 18 4.22 1.71 -4.27
N TRP A 19 4.23 3.03 -4.17
CA TRP A 19 4.91 3.88 -5.15
C TRP A 19 6.41 3.64 -5.16
N LEU A 20 7.04 3.60 -3.98
CA LEU A 20 8.47 3.31 -3.82
C LEU A 20 8.83 1.95 -4.38
N ALA A 21 7.97 0.93 -4.27
CA ALA A 21 8.24 -0.39 -4.83
C ALA A 21 8.56 -0.37 -6.33
N GLY A 22 8.05 0.63 -7.06
CA GLY A 22 8.38 0.86 -8.48
C GLY A 22 9.48 1.90 -8.74
N HIS A 23 10.03 2.55 -7.69
CA HIS A 23 10.91 3.73 -7.86
C HIS A 23 12.14 3.76 -6.95
N HIS A 24 12.47 2.68 -6.23
CA HIS A 24 13.54 2.69 -5.22
C HIS A 24 14.94 2.29 -5.71
N GLU A 25 15.08 1.91 -6.97
CA GLU A 25 16.37 1.55 -7.58
C GLU A 25 17.17 0.53 -6.73
N LYS A 26 16.48 -0.51 -6.22
CA LYS A 26 17.04 -1.57 -5.35
C LYS A 26 17.57 -1.09 -3.99
N ARG A 27 17.19 0.10 -3.56
CA ARG A 27 17.61 0.66 -2.27
C ARG A 27 17.07 -0.11 -1.07
N PHE A 28 15.83 -0.59 -1.15
CA PHE A 28 15.17 -1.30 -0.06
C PHE A 28 15.21 -2.82 -0.29
N LYS A 29 15.29 -3.57 0.80
CA LYS A 29 15.29 -5.04 0.81
C LYS A 29 13.92 -5.64 1.04
N CYS A 30 13.00 -4.89 1.64
CA CYS A 30 11.61 -5.27 1.82
C CYS A 30 10.71 -4.07 2.04
N PHE A 31 9.41 -4.31 1.87
CA PHE A 31 8.35 -3.33 2.07
C PHE A 31 7.26 -3.88 2.98
N ILE A 32 6.63 -2.98 3.77
CA ILE A 32 5.38 -3.25 4.49
C ILE A 32 4.42 -2.08 4.20
N ALA A 33 3.30 -2.38 3.56
CA ALA A 33 2.23 -1.42 3.31
C ALA A 33 0.97 -1.82 4.10
N HIS A 34 0.48 -0.94 4.96
CA HIS A 34 -0.71 -1.14 5.77
C HIS A 34 -1.81 -0.19 5.32
N ASN A 35 -2.99 -0.73 4.94
CA ASN A 35 -4.15 0.04 4.50
C ASN A 35 -3.76 1.14 3.49
N GLY A 36 -2.98 0.78 2.47
CA GLY A 36 -2.44 1.72 1.49
C GLY A 36 -3.25 1.76 0.20
N MET A 37 -3.31 2.94 -0.43
CA MET A 37 -3.91 3.13 -1.75
C MET A 37 -2.97 2.55 -2.82
N PHE A 38 -3.51 1.68 -3.67
CA PHE A 38 -2.75 1.05 -4.76
C PHE A 38 -3.17 1.59 -6.12
N ASN A 39 -4.49 1.70 -6.36
CA ASN A 39 -5.07 2.27 -7.57
C ASN A 39 -5.86 3.53 -7.21
N LEU A 40 -5.36 4.70 -7.62
CA LEU A 40 -5.97 5.98 -7.25
C LEU A 40 -7.30 6.25 -7.97
N GLU A 41 -7.53 5.72 -9.17
CA GLU A 41 -8.82 5.86 -9.85
C GLU A 41 -9.90 5.06 -9.10
N GLN A 42 -9.58 3.84 -8.68
CA GLN A 42 -10.46 3.02 -7.87
C GLN A 42 -10.69 3.63 -6.49
N GLN A 43 -9.62 4.11 -5.83
CA GLN A 43 -9.71 4.80 -4.54
C GLN A 43 -10.67 5.99 -4.59
N TYR A 44 -10.66 6.76 -5.66
CA TYR A 44 -11.53 7.92 -5.83
C TYR A 44 -13.03 7.55 -5.77
N LEU A 45 -13.39 6.36 -6.22
CA LEU A 45 -14.79 5.88 -6.27
C LEU A 45 -15.20 5.02 -5.06
N GLU A 46 -14.26 4.47 -4.31
CA GLU A 46 -14.55 3.50 -3.24
C GLU A 46 -14.49 4.10 -1.83
N THR A 47 -13.79 5.22 -1.65
CA THR A 47 -13.59 5.80 -0.31
C THR A 47 -14.85 6.43 0.26
N GLU A 48 -15.05 6.30 1.58
CA GLU A 48 -16.06 7.07 2.33
C GLU A 48 -15.74 8.58 2.39
N GLU A 49 -14.47 8.94 2.18
CA GLU A 49 -13.98 10.32 2.25
C GLU A 49 -13.83 10.95 0.85
N MET A 50 -14.89 10.94 0.04
CA MET A 50 -14.86 11.41 -1.36
C MET A 50 -14.36 12.85 -1.50
N TRP A 51 -14.71 13.74 -0.54
CA TRP A 51 -14.23 15.14 -0.53
C TRP A 51 -12.70 15.21 -0.37
N PHE A 52 -12.12 14.33 0.47
CA PHE A 52 -10.70 14.32 0.79
C PHE A 52 -9.85 13.92 -0.42
N VAL A 53 -10.19 12.82 -1.08
CA VAL A 53 -9.45 12.39 -2.28
C VAL A 53 -9.61 13.39 -3.43
N ASN A 54 -10.77 14.01 -3.56
CA ASN A 54 -10.98 15.06 -4.55
C ASN A 54 -10.06 16.27 -4.30
N TRP A 55 -9.91 16.65 -3.04
CA TRP A 55 -8.98 17.71 -2.62
C TRP A 55 -7.53 17.33 -2.85
N ASP A 56 -7.10 16.17 -2.33
CA ASP A 56 -5.71 15.73 -2.37
C ASP A 56 -5.21 15.42 -3.78
N LEU A 57 -6.07 14.82 -4.61
CA LEU A 57 -5.72 14.49 -5.99
C LEU A 57 -5.94 15.66 -6.96
N GLY A 58 -6.57 16.73 -6.47
CA GLY A 58 -6.82 17.95 -7.24
C GLY A 58 -7.98 17.89 -8.21
N GLY A 59 -8.85 16.88 -8.10
CA GLY A 59 -10.03 16.67 -8.92
C GLY A 59 -10.24 15.23 -9.33
N ALA A 60 -11.25 14.99 -10.17
CA ALA A 60 -11.60 13.66 -10.63
C ALA A 60 -10.69 13.17 -11.78
N TYR A 61 -10.46 11.85 -11.85
CA TYR A 61 -9.59 11.24 -12.87
C TYR A 61 -10.10 11.41 -14.31
N TRP A 62 -11.41 11.67 -14.50
CA TRP A 62 -12.01 11.95 -15.81
C TRP A 62 -11.89 13.39 -16.26
N GLU A 63 -11.44 14.31 -15.42
CA GLU A 63 -11.19 15.71 -15.76
C GLU A 63 -9.91 15.84 -16.59
N LYS A 64 -9.97 15.52 -17.88
CA LYS A 64 -8.76 15.39 -18.71
C LYS A 64 -7.99 16.68 -18.91
N ASP A 65 -8.65 17.83 -18.82
CA ASP A 65 -8.03 19.17 -18.92
C ASP A 65 -7.45 19.66 -17.57
N ASN A 66 -7.77 18.98 -16.47
CA ASN A 66 -7.25 19.30 -15.14
C ASN A 66 -5.84 18.71 -14.96
N LYS A 67 -4.82 19.49 -15.26
CA LYS A 67 -3.40 19.06 -15.21
C LYS A 67 -2.97 18.57 -13.82
N THR A 68 -3.51 19.14 -12.73
CA THR A 68 -3.21 18.74 -11.37
C THR A 68 -3.72 17.32 -11.11
N ALA A 69 -5.00 17.06 -11.40
CA ALA A 69 -5.60 15.75 -11.24
C ALA A 69 -4.87 14.71 -12.12
N GLN A 70 -4.65 15.00 -13.40
CA GLN A 70 -3.98 14.06 -14.30
C GLN A 70 -2.56 13.71 -13.81
N LYS A 71 -1.80 14.67 -13.25
CA LYS A 71 -0.50 14.41 -12.65
C LYS A 71 -0.59 13.50 -11.43
N SER A 72 -1.60 13.68 -10.58
CA SER A 72 -1.83 12.84 -9.41
C SER A 72 -2.10 11.39 -9.82
N TYR A 73 -3.03 11.16 -10.75
CA TYR A 73 -3.37 9.82 -11.22
C TYR A 73 -2.22 9.14 -11.99
N ALA A 74 -1.39 9.90 -12.70
CA ALA A 74 -0.19 9.38 -13.34
C ALA A 74 0.85 8.82 -12.34
N ASN A 75 0.73 9.16 -11.05
CA ASN A 75 1.56 8.61 -9.96
C ASN A 75 0.86 7.46 -9.21
N SER A 76 -0.20 6.90 -9.75
CA SER A 76 -0.88 5.76 -9.15
C SER A 76 0.03 4.52 -9.14
N PRO A 77 0.28 3.90 -7.97
CA PRO A 77 1.25 2.79 -7.85
C PRO A 77 1.01 1.62 -8.79
N HIS A 78 -0.25 1.29 -9.08
CA HIS A 78 -0.59 0.17 -9.95
C HIS A 78 -0.04 0.30 -11.39
N LEU A 79 0.30 1.51 -11.82
CA LEU A 79 0.89 1.79 -13.13
C LEU A 79 2.36 1.35 -13.23
N PHE A 80 3.01 1.06 -12.10
CA PHE A 80 4.44 0.77 -12.00
C PHE A 80 4.74 -0.65 -11.50
N VAL A 81 3.76 -1.53 -11.49
CA VAL A 81 3.89 -2.93 -11.03
C VAL A 81 4.93 -3.70 -11.85
N ASP A 82 5.09 -3.36 -13.12
CA ASP A 82 6.11 -3.94 -14.01
C ASP A 82 7.55 -3.76 -13.48
N LYS A 83 7.79 -2.74 -12.64
CA LYS A 83 9.09 -2.43 -12.02
C LYS A 83 9.26 -3.04 -10.63
N TRP A 84 8.23 -3.66 -10.06
CA TRP A 84 8.31 -4.26 -8.73
C TRP A 84 9.20 -5.51 -8.74
N ASP A 85 10.13 -5.60 -7.81
CA ASP A 85 11.09 -6.72 -7.69
C ASP A 85 11.44 -7.09 -6.24
N THR A 86 10.88 -6.38 -5.26
CA THR A 86 11.30 -6.43 -3.86
C THR A 86 10.19 -7.01 -2.99
N PRO A 87 10.51 -7.88 -2.00
CA PRO A 87 9.55 -8.51 -1.11
C PRO A 87 8.58 -7.53 -0.46
N LEU A 88 7.28 -7.85 -0.52
CA LEU A 88 6.20 -6.98 -0.07
C LEU A 88 5.28 -7.70 0.92
N MET A 89 5.11 -7.11 2.11
CA MET A 89 4.04 -7.47 3.03
C MET A 89 2.92 -6.44 2.92
N VAL A 90 1.71 -6.93 2.67
CA VAL A 90 0.49 -6.13 2.66
C VAL A 90 -0.31 -6.44 3.92
N ILE A 91 -0.73 -5.42 4.64
CA ILE A 91 -1.65 -5.51 5.77
C ILE A 91 -2.91 -4.74 5.42
N HIS A 92 -4.09 -5.36 5.58
CA HIS A 92 -5.35 -4.68 5.31
C HIS A 92 -6.48 -5.16 6.23
N SER A 93 -7.43 -4.27 6.49
CA SER A 93 -8.58 -4.54 7.35
C SER A 93 -9.88 -4.51 6.56
N GLU A 94 -10.83 -5.42 6.88
CA GLU A 94 -12.11 -5.56 6.16
C GLU A 94 -12.98 -4.31 6.26
N PHE A 95 -13.06 -3.72 7.45
CA PHE A 95 -13.92 -2.56 7.71
C PHE A 95 -13.19 -1.23 7.52
N ASP A 96 -12.14 -1.23 6.71
CA ASP A 96 -11.53 0.03 6.25
C ASP A 96 -12.34 0.57 5.06
N PHE A 97 -13.21 1.54 5.33
CA PHE A 97 -14.00 2.22 4.31
C PHE A 97 -13.32 3.48 3.77
N ARG A 98 -12.19 3.86 4.37
CA ARG A 98 -11.34 4.97 3.92
C ARG A 98 -10.46 4.55 2.76
N ILE A 99 -9.80 3.41 2.92
CA ILE A 99 -9.03 2.72 1.87
C ILE A 99 -9.48 1.27 1.90
N VAL A 100 -10.39 0.91 1.02
CA VAL A 100 -11.07 -0.39 1.08
C VAL A 100 -10.15 -1.58 0.83
N ALA A 101 -10.50 -2.74 1.38
CA ALA A 101 -9.66 -3.95 1.37
C ALA A 101 -9.25 -4.42 -0.03
N SER A 102 -10.04 -4.10 -1.07
CA SER A 102 -9.72 -4.39 -2.48
C SER A 102 -8.39 -3.79 -2.92
N GLN A 103 -8.00 -2.63 -2.38
CA GLN A 103 -6.72 -1.98 -2.67
C GLN A 103 -5.52 -2.86 -2.25
N GLY A 104 -5.55 -3.36 -1.02
CA GLY A 104 -4.52 -4.27 -0.50
C GLY A 104 -4.51 -5.62 -1.22
N MET A 105 -5.70 -6.16 -1.50
CA MET A 105 -5.83 -7.42 -2.24
C MET A 105 -5.24 -7.31 -3.66
N ALA A 106 -5.52 -6.22 -4.36
CA ALA A 106 -4.99 -5.97 -5.69
C ALA A 106 -3.45 -5.83 -5.68
N ALA A 107 -2.89 -5.09 -4.71
CA ALA A 107 -1.45 -4.95 -4.56
C ALA A 107 -0.75 -6.29 -4.25
N TYR A 108 -1.32 -7.10 -3.34
CA TYR A 108 -0.83 -8.43 -3.03
C TYR A 108 -0.85 -9.35 -4.26
N ASN A 109 -1.97 -9.39 -4.97
CA ASN A 109 -2.11 -10.20 -6.19
C ASN A 109 -1.11 -9.78 -7.27
N ALA A 110 -0.90 -8.47 -7.44
CA ALA A 110 0.10 -7.95 -8.37
C ALA A 110 1.52 -8.46 -8.02
N ALA A 111 1.91 -8.42 -6.75
CA ALA A 111 3.20 -8.96 -6.30
C ALA A 111 3.32 -10.46 -6.55
N VAL A 112 2.28 -11.25 -6.22
CA VAL A 112 2.26 -12.70 -6.43
C VAL A 112 2.38 -13.06 -7.91
N ILE A 113 1.59 -12.42 -8.78
CA ILE A 113 1.63 -12.65 -10.24
C ILE A 113 3.01 -12.30 -10.81
N ARG A 114 3.68 -11.31 -10.26
CA ARG A 114 5.05 -10.93 -10.62
C ARG A 114 6.12 -11.90 -10.08
N GLY A 115 5.74 -12.92 -9.30
CA GLY A 115 6.68 -13.85 -8.66
C GLY A 115 7.47 -13.24 -7.51
N ILE A 116 7.01 -12.12 -6.95
CA ILE A 116 7.66 -11.44 -5.83
C ILE A 116 7.25 -12.13 -4.53
N PRO A 117 8.18 -12.41 -3.61
CA PRO A 117 7.83 -12.90 -2.28
C PRO A 117 6.85 -11.94 -1.60
N ALA A 118 5.64 -12.41 -1.31
CA ALA A 118 4.60 -11.57 -0.75
C ALA A 118 3.90 -12.26 0.43
N ARG A 119 3.44 -11.44 1.38
CA ARG A 119 2.59 -11.86 2.51
C ARG A 119 1.38 -10.94 2.60
N TYR A 120 0.20 -11.52 2.84
CA TYR A 120 -1.02 -10.75 3.09
C TYR A 120 -1.51 -11.05 4.51
N LEU A 121 -1.49 -10.03 5.37
CA LEU A 121 -2.07 -10.08 6.71
C LEU A 121 -3.40 -9.34 6.69
N TYR A 122 -4.48 -10.08 6.82
CA TYR A 122 -5.83 -9.57 6.72
C TYR A 122 -6.57 -9.65 8.05
N PHE A 123 -7.21 -8.54 8.43
CA PHE A 123 -8.00 -8.44 9.65
C PHE A 123 -9.49 -8.31 9.31
N PRO A 124 -10.29 -9.37 9.50
CA PRO A 124 -11.70 -9.37 9.10
C PRO A 124 -12.60 -8.55 10.04
N ASP A 125 -12.08 -8.07 11.14
CA ASP A 125 -12.81 -7.43 12.22
C ASP A 125 -12.19 -6.09 12.70
N GLU A 126 -11.28 -5.50 11.90
CA GLU A 126 -10.66 -4.20 12.16
C GLU A 126 -11.07 -3.17 11.10
N THR A 127 -10.87 -1.90 11.46
CA THR A 127 -11.14 -0.73 10.62
C THR A 127 -9.83 -0.20 10.00
N HIS A 128 -9.77 1.12 9.71
CA HIS A 128 -8.51 1.76 9.28
C HIS A 128 -7.38 1.63 10.32
N TRP A 129 -7.73 1.31 11.55
CA TRP A 129 -6.82 1.10 12.66
C TRP A 129 -6.97 -0.31 13.22
N VAL A 130 -5.85 -0.95 13.56
CA VAL A 130 -5.84 -2.22 14.30
C VAL A 130 -5.88 -1.91 15.78
N LEU A 131 -7.07 -2.00 16.39
CA LEU A 131 -7.31 -1.54 17.76
C LEU A 131 -7.56 -2.68 18.77
N LYS A 132 -7.97 -3.85 18.30
CA LYS A 132 -8.19 -4.99 19.19
C LYS A 132 -6.85 -5.55 19.68
N PRO A 133 -6.67 -5.75 21.01
CA PRO A 133 -5.38 -6.13 21.57
C PRO A 133 -4.76 -7.40 20.95
N GLN A 134 -5.56 -8.44 20.72
CA GLN A 134 -5.11 -9.69 20.11
C GLN A 134 -4.62 -9.47 18.67
N ASN A 135 -5.31 -8.63 17.90
CA ASN A 135 -4.94 -8.29 16.54
C ASN A 135 -3.67 -7.42 16.52
N GLY A 136 -3.52 -6.52 17.49
CA GLY A 136 -2.30 -5.74 17.67
C GLY A 136 -1.07 -6.60 17.94
N VAL A 137 -1.21 -7.66 18.76
CA VAL A 137 -0.12 -8.62 18.99
C VAL A 137 0.22 -9.40 17.72
N LEU A 138 -0.80 -9.85 16.97
CA LEU A 138 -0.61 -10.55 15.70
C LEU A 138 0.07 -9.65 14.67
N TRP A 139 -0.38 -8.37 14.58
CA TRP A 139 0.21 -7.36 13.73
C TRP A 139 1.70 -7.18 14.02
N GLN A 140 2.07 -6.95 15.30
CA GLN A 140 3.46 -6.74 15.70
C GLN A 140 4.35 -7.94 15.38
N ARG A 141 3.89 -9.17 15.69
CA ARG A 141 4.65 -10.38 15.40
C ARG A 141 4.93 -10.51 13.91
N ASN A 142 3.92 -10.39 13.06
CA ASN A 142 4.09 -10.48 11.61
C ASN A 142 4.98 -9.37 11.06
N PHE A 143 4.84 -8.14 11.60
CA PHE A 143 5.63 -6.98 11.21
C PHE A 143 7.13 -7.21 11.47
N PHE A 144 7.49 -7.60 12.68
CA PHE A 144 8.90 -7.84 13.03
C PHE A 144 9.45 -9.10 12.37
N ASP A 145 8.68 -10.18 12.29
CA ASP A 145 9.10 -11.40 11.59
C ASP A 145 9.43 -11.11 10.11
N TRP A 146 8.64 -10.27 9.46
CA TRP A 146 8.89 -9.86 8.07
C TRP A 146 10.19 -9.05 7.94
N LEU A 147 10.39 -8.06 8.78
CA LEU A 147 11.62 -7.26 8.80
C LEU A 147 12.85 -8.13 9.11
N ASP A 148 12.75 -9.01 10.09
CA ASP A 148 13.83 -9.91 10.48
C ASP A 148 14.22 -10.87 9.33
N MET A 149 13.23 -11.39 8.63
CA MET A 149 13.44 -12.29 7.48
C MET A 149 14.28 -11.63 6.38
N TRP A 150 14.11 -10.35 6.14
CA TRP A 150 14.74 -9.66 5.01
C TRP A 150 15.92 -8.75 5.38
N LEU A 151 15.98 -8.28 6.63
CA LEU A 151 16.99 -7.30 7.07
C LEU A 151 18.08 -7.93 7.98
N LYS A 152 17.87 -9.11 8.55
CA LYS A 152 18.86 -9.78 9.42
C LYS A 152 19.71 -10.85 8.71
N LYS A 153 19.59 -10.95 7.41
CA LYS A 153 20.38 -11.88 6.59
C LYS A 153 21.74 -11.28 6.23
#